data_1c0a2b8ad7f8b06e12e4e812a7ec3325
#
_entry.id   1c0a2b8ad7f8b06e12e4e812a7ec3325
#
_cell.length_a   1.000
_cell.length_b   1.000
_cell.length_c   1.000
_cell.angle_alpha   90.00
_cell.angle_beta   90.00
_cell.angle_gamma   90.00
#
_symmetry.space_group_name_H-M   'P 1'
#
loop_
_entity.id
_entity.type
_entity.pdbx_description
1 polymer ?
#
loop_
_entity_poly.entity_id
_entity_poly.type
_entity_poly.pdbx_seq_one_letter_code
_entity_poly.pdbx_strand_id
1 'polypeptide(L)'
;MRSMTAMTDNQGTATGTDTVTVAVAGATGYAGGEILRLLLGHPRYADGTLKIGALTGNSNAGQGVDTLMPRLPQLADRVIEPTSPETLAGHDVVFLGLPHGFSAEIGSALPEETLVLDCAADFRLRNADDWTKYYGGEHAGSWPYGIPEIPGRREEIAAAKRIAVPGCFPTGATLAALPAVAHELVEPRLNVVSITGVSGAGKKANVDLLGAETMGSLKAYNTAGKHRHTPEMVQNLSEVTEKDVKVSFTPVLAPLPRGILTTVTAPLTEGMTEDEARGVYAEYYAGEPFIHLLPKGVQPQTQNVVGSNMCHVQVEVDQDAGMLLATSAIDNLTKGTGGAAVQCMNIALAEMGFNETDGLPRAAVAP
;
A
#
# COMPACT_ATOMS: atom_id res chain seq x y z
N MET A 1 -7.08 -10.20 68.28
CA MET A 1 -6.22 -11.04 67.43
C MET A 1 -6.96 -11.24 66.10
N ARG A 2 -6.62 -10.48 65.09
CA ARG A 2 -7.06 -10.69 63.71
C ARG A 2 -5.82 -10.85 62.83
N SER A 3 -5.70 -12.04 62.24
CA SER A 3 -4.62 -12.44 61.38
C SER A 3 -4.64 -11.61 60.11
N MET A 4 -3.51 -10.96 59.79
CA MET A 4 -3.26 -10.32 58.51
C MET A 4 -2.65 -11.40 57.58
N THR A 5 -3.43 -11.81 56.60
CA THR A 5 -2.96 -12.67 55.52
C THR A 5 -2.27 -11.75 54.51
N ALA A 6 -0.96 -12.01 54.33
CA ALA A 6 -0.15 -11.33 53.32
C ALA A 6 -0.63 -11.72 51.89
N MET A 7 -1.01 -10.74 51.11
CA MET A 7 -1.17 -10.89 49.66
C MET A 7 0.23 -10.89 49.06
N THR A 8 0.62 -12.02 48.51
CA THR A 8 1.83 -12.13 47.66
C THR A 8 1.51 -11.46 46.32
N ASP A 9 2.14 -10.31 46.08
CA ASP A 9 2.22 -9.69 44.76
C ASP A 9 2.93 -10.64 43.79
N ASN A 10 2.15 -11.22 42.88
CA ASN A 10 2.68 -11.94 41.74
C ASN A 10 3.06 -10.89 40.68
N GLN A 11 4.27 -10.33 40.79
CA GLN A 11 4.90 -9.56 39.73
C GLN A 11 5.16 -10.53 38.58
N GLY A 12 4.23 -10.57 37.63
CA GLY A 12 4.45 -11.18 36.32
C GLY A 12 5.69 -10.52 35.69
N THR A 13 6.73 -11.33 35.50
CA THR A 13 7.91 -10.96 34.74
C THR A 13 7.45 -10.44 33.39
N ALA A 14 7.61 -9.14 33.13
CA ALA A 14 7.53 -8.56 31.80
C ALA A 14 8.56 -9.32 30.94
N THR A 15 8.06 -10.13 30.02
CA THR A 15 8.87 -10.73 28.96
C THR A 15 9.52 -9.58 28.21
N GLY A 16 10.86 -9.59 28.12
CA GLY A 16 11.61 -8.55 27.42
C GLY A 16 11.00 -8.32 26.05
N THR A 17 10.62 -7.09 25.74
CA THR A 17 10.13 -6.70 24.42
C THR A 17 11.31 -6.81 23.47
N ASP A 18 11.32 -7.85 22.62
CA ASP A 18 12.35 -8.04 21.62
C ASP A 18 12.39 -6.82 20.70
N THR A 19 13.57 -6.26 20.54
CA THR A 19 13.79 -5.10 19.65
C THR A 19 13.75 -5.58 18.21
N VAL A 20 12.90 -4.96 17.39
CA VAL A 20 12.83 -5.20 15.94
C VAL A 20 13.73 -4.22 15.19
N THR A 21 14.61 -4.74 14.37
CA THR A 21 15.52 -3.96 13.52
C THR A 21 15.01 -3.92 12.08
N VAL A 22 14.99 -2.72 11.48
CA VAL A 22 14.39 -2.49 10.16
C VAL A 22 15.41 -1.89 9.21
N ALA A 23 15.61 -2.49 8.03
CA ALA A 23 16.36 -1.90 6.93
C ALA A 23 15.43 -1.38 5.82
N VAL A 24 15.85 -0.31 5.13
CA VAL A 24 15.11 0.27 4.00
C VAL A 24 16.04 0.40 2.79
N ALA A 25 15.85 -0.45 1.81
CA ALA A 25 16.52 -0.36 0.51
C ALA A 25 15.79 0.64 -0.40
N GLY A 26 16.55 1.48 -1.10
CA GLY A 26 15.98 2.60 -1.86
C GLY A 26 15.49 3.74 -0.96
N ALA A 27 16.12 3.95 0.20
CA ALA A 27 15.74 4.89 1.25
C ALA A 27 15.51 6.32 0.75
N THR A 28 16.28 6.78 -0.24
CA THR A 28 16.22 8.14 -0.79
C THR A 28 15.14 8.35 -1.85
N GLY A 29 14.46 7.27 -2.28
CA GLY A 29 13.30 7.31 -3.16
C GLY A 29 12.04 7.85 -2.46
N TYR A 30 10.96 8.06 -3.24
CA TYR A 30 9.70 8.52 -2.65
C TYR A 30 9.08 7.44 -1.74
N ALA A 31 9.06 6.18 -2.16
CA ALA A 31 8.54 5.08 -1.35
C ALA A 31 9.37 4.87 -0.08
N GLY A 32 10.71 4.75 -0.19
CA GLY A 32 11.59 4.58 0.96
C GLY A 32 11.52 5.76 1.93
N GLY A 33 11.50 6.99 1.41
CA GLY A 33 11.36 8.18 2.25
C GLY A 33 10.00 8.28 2.96
N GLU A 34 8.94 7.74 2.37
CA GLU A 34 7.62 7.67 3.02
C GLU A 34 7.58 6.58 4.10
N ILE A 35 8.14 5.41 3.82
CA ILE A 35 8.31 4.34 4.81
C ILE A 35 9.07 4.87 6.02
N LEU A 36 10.20 5.55 5.82
CA LEU A 36 10.99 6.14 6.92
C LEU A 36 10.18 7.16 7.71
N ARG A 37 9.40 8.04 7.05
CA ARG A 37 8.52 8.99 7.73
C ARG A 37 7.54 8.29 8.67
N LEU A 38 6.94 7.19 8.22
CA LEU A 38 5.98 6.41 8.99
C LEU A 38 6.64 5.66 10.15
N LEU A 39 7.79 5.04 9.90
CA LEU A 39 8.57 4.35 10.94
C LEU A 39 9.04 5.31 12.05
N LEU A 40 9.46 6.52 11.70
CA LEU A 40 9.84 7.56 12.68
C LEU A 40 8.65 8.05 13.53
N GLY A 41 7.42 7.94 13.01
CA GLY A 41 6.18 8.19 13.75
C GLY A 41 5.61 6.96 14.46
N HIS A 42 6.27 5.81 14.38
CA HIS A 42 5.78 4.57 14.97
C HIS A 42 5.98 4.59 16.50
N PRO A 43 4.98 4.18 17.32
CA PRO A 43 5.11 4.19 18.78
C PRO A 43 6.30 3.36 19.28
N ARG A 44 6.60 2.23 18.63
CA ARG A 44 7.75 1.39 18.96
C ARG A 44 9.12 1.99 18.58
N TYR A 45 9.16 2.94 17.65
CA TYR A 45 10.36 3.74 17.42
C TYR A 45 10.57 4.72 18.59
N ALA A 46 9.50 5.31 19.08
CA ALA A 46 9.56 6.25 20.20
C ALA A 46 9.99 5.60 21.51
N ASP A 47 9.57 4.34 21.78
CA ASP A 47 9.95 3.59 22.98
C ASP A 47 11.27 2.79 22.82
N GLY A 48 11.87 2.78 21.62
CA GLY A 48 13.15 2.13 21.32
C GLY A 48 13.07 0.62 21.03
N THR A 49 11.86 0.05 20.95
CA THR A 49 11.66 -1.38 20.59
C THR A 49 11.57 -1.62 19.08
N LEU A 50 11.55 -0.57 18.27
CA LEU A 50 11.80 -0.60 16.83
C LEU A 50 13.00 0.30 16.51
N LYS A 51 14.00 -0.24 15.81
CA LYS A 51 15.20 0.49 15.41
C LYS A 51 15.36 0.52 13.90
N ILE A 52 15.64 1.70 13.36
CA ILE A 52 16.00 1.85 11.96
C ILE A 52 17.49 1.54 11.80
N GLY A 53 17.79 0.43 11.16
CA GLY A 53 19.12 -0.07 10.83
C GLY A 53 19.63 0.50 9.48
N ALA A 54 19.97 -0.35 8.51
CA ALA A 54 20.54 0.08 7.24
C ALA A 54 19.60 0.92 6.39
N LEU A 55 20.11 2.02 5.85
CA LEU A 55 19.47 2.88 4.86
C LEU A 55 20.27 2.78 3.58
N THR A 56 19.76 2.09 2.55
CA THR A 56 20.56 1.79 1.38
C THR A 56 20.07 2.45 0.09
N GLY A 57 21.00 2.67 -0.83
CA GLY A 57 20.72 3.22 -2.16
C GLY A 57 21.98 3.27 -3.00
N ASN A 58 21.89 2.87 -4.28
CA ASN A 58 23.09 2.75 -5.12
C ASN A 58 23.61 4.10 -5.61
N SER A 59 22.73 4.96 -6.14
CA SER A 59 23.14 6.26 -6.73
C SER A 59 23.62 7.29 -5.69
N ASN A 60 23.26 7.11 -4.43
CA ASN A 60 23.54 8.04 -3.34
C ASN A 60 24.36 7.41 -2.21
N ALA A 61 24.97 6.23 -2.45
CA ALA A 61 25.84 5.59 -1.46
C ALA A 61 26.99 6.49 -1.05
N GLY A 62 27.28 6.56 0.24
CA GLY A 62 28.31 7.41 0.84
C GLY A 62 27.86 8.84 1.14
N GLN A 63 26.63 9.26 0.76
CA GLN A 63 26.11 10.59 1.05
C GLN A 63 25.32 10.63 2.37
N GLY A 64 25.36 11.76 3.06
CA GLY A 64 24.64 11.99 4.31
C GLY A 64 23.12 12.11 4.11
N VAL A 65 22.36 11.58 5.05
CA VAL A 65 20.89 11.67 5.06
C VAL A 65 20.43 13.11 5.28
N ASP A 66 21.15 13.90 6.06
CA ASP A 66 20.92 15.33 6.29
C ASP A 66 20.84 16.13 4.98
N THR A 67 21.72 15.83 4.05
CA THR A 67 21.78 16.46 2.71
C THR A 67 20.68 15.96 1.77
N LEU A 68 20.43 14.64 1.75
CA LEU A 68 19.51 13.99 0.81
C LEU A 68 18.05 14.10 1.24
N MET A 69 17.79 14.07 2.53
CA MET A 69 16.47 14.02 3.14
C MET A 69 16.36 14.92 4.39
N PRO A 70 16.58 16.24 4.26
CA PRO A 70 16.57 17.17 5.41
C PRO A 70 15.23 17.21 6.15
N ARG A 71 14.16 16.66 5.54
CA ARG A 71 12.84 16.51 6.15
C ARG A 71 12.77 15.41 7.23
N LEU A 72 13.84 14.60 7.40
CA LEU A 72 13.93 13.52 8.39
C LEU A 72 15.11 13.78 9.36
N PRO A 73 15.03 14.84 10.19
CA PRO A 73 16.15 15.27 11.05
C PRO A 73 16.58 14.22 12.07
N GLN A 74 15.70 13.26 12.43
CA GLN A 74 16.04 12.16 13.33
C GLN A 74 17.09 11.21 12.75
N LEU A 75 17.32 11.25 11.45
CA LEU A 75 18.29 10.42 10.73
C LEU A 75 19.48 11.22 10.17
N ALA A 76 19.67 12.47 10.61
CA ALA A 76 20.67 13.40 10.06
C ALA A 76 22.09 12.85 10.11
N ASP A 77 22.46 12.13 11.19
CA ASP A 77 23.79 11.57 11.39
C ASP A 77 24.07 10.28 10.59
N ARG A 78 23.07 9.83 9.80
CA ARG A 78 23.17 8.60 9.04
C ARG A 78 23.75 8.86 7.65
N VAL A 79 24.35 7.79 7.09
CA VAL A 79 24.89 7.76 5.73
C VAL A 79 24.15 6.69 4.93
N ILE A 80 23.92 6.93 3.66
CA ILE A 80 23.35 5.93 2.76
C ILE A 80 24.40 4.91 2.38
N GLU A 81 24.11 3.64 2.67
CA GLU A 81 24.96 2.50 2.37
C GLU A 81 24.67 1.93 0.96
N PRO A 82 25.62 1.21 0.34
CA PRO A 82 25.34 0.46 -0.87
C PRO A 82 24.23 -0.59 -0.64
N THR A 83 23.36 -0.78 -1.61
CA THR A 83 22.34 -1.84 -1.54
C THR A 83 22.96 -3.16 -1.93
N SER A 84 23.05 -4.10 -0.99
CA SER A 84 23.45 -5.48 -1.21
C SER A 84 22.76 -6.42 -0.21
N PRO A 85 22.68 -7.73 -0.49
CA PRO A 85 22.17 -8.69 0.47
C PRO A 85 22.91 -8.64 1.80
N GLU A 86 24.24 -8.46 1.78
CA GLU A 86 25.08 -8.41 2.98
C GLU A 86 24.77 -7.20 3.87
N THR A 87 24.52 -6.02 3.25
CA THR A 87 24.15 -4.81 4.00
C THR A 87 22.76 -4.93 4.62
N LEU A 88 21.86 -5.66 3.98
CA LEU A 88 20.47 -5.83 4.42
C LEU A 88 20.30 -7.03 5.38
N ALA A 89 21.19 -8.02 5.30
CA ALA A 89 21.16 -9.18 6.18
C ALA A 89 21.34 -8.78 7.66
N GLY A 90 20.79 -9.59 8.57
CA GLY A 90 20.84 -9.35 10.02
C GLY A 90 19.82 -8.32 10.53
N HIS A 91 18.90 -7.85 9.67
CA HIS A 91 17.74 -7.10 10.08
C HIS A 91 16.49 -8.01 10.12
N ASP A 92 15.61 -7.78 11.09
CA ASP A 92 14.39 -8.56 11.25
C ASP A 92 13.38 -8.26 10.13
N VAL A 93 13.39 -7.00 9.66
CA VAL A 93 12.50 -6.50 8.61
C VAL A 93 13.29 -5.76 7.53
N VAL A 94 12.99 -6.04 6.27
CA VAL A 94 13.60 -5.34 5.12
C VAL A 94 12.51 -4.83 4.19
N PHE A 95 12.47 -3.52 3.98
CA PHE A 95 11.65 -2.90 2.94
C PHE A 95 12.46 -2.73 1.65
N LEU A 96 11.95 -3.23 0.54
CA LEU A 96 12.57 -3.11 -0.78
C LEU A 96 11.84 -2.04 -1.61
N GLY A 97 12.34 -0.80 -1.60
CA GLY A 97 11.87 0.30 -2.45
C GLY A 97 12.71 0.44 -3.72
N LEU A 98 12.99 -0.67 -4.40
CA LEU A 98 13.91 -0.79 -5.52
C LEU A 98 13.19 -0.69 -6.87
N PRO A 99 13.89 -0.38 -7.98
CA PRO A 99 13.35 -0.56 -9.31
C PRO A 99 13.02 -2.03 -9.60
N HIS A 100 12.06 -2.26 -10.50
CA HIS A 100 11.71 -3.62 -10.98
C HIS A 100 12.92 -4.35 -11.53
N GLY A 101 13.00 -5.67 -11.30
CA GLY A 101 14.09 -6.54 -11.69
C GLY A 101 15.22 -6.63 -10.66
N PHE A 102 15.37 -5.63 -9.77
CA PHE A 102 16.38 -5.68 -8.71
C PHE A 102 15.84 -6.27 -7.39
N SER A 103 14.55 -6.15 -7.14
CA SER A 103 13.94 -6.72 -5.93
C SER A 103 13.98 -8.24 -5.91
N ALA A 104 13.82 -8.89 -7.05
CA ALA A 104 13.87 -10.35 -7.17
C ALA A 104 15.23 -10.91 -6.72
N GLU A 105 16.32 -10.31 -7.19
CA GLU A 105 17.69 -10.72 -6.83
C GLU A 105 17.94 -10.53 -5.32
N ILE A 106 17.69 -9.32 -4.82
CA ILE A 106 17.94 -8.98 -3.40
C ILE A 106 17.00 -9.78 -2.48
N GLY A 107 15.70 -9.81 -2.76
CA GLY A 107 14.70 -10.46 -1.91
C GLY A 107 14.90 -11.96 -1.78
N SER A 108 15.35 -12.62 -2.87
CA SER A 108 15.63 -14.06 -2.85
C SER A 108 16.93 -14.42 -2.12
N ALA A 109 17.86 -13.48 -1.98
CA ALA A 109 19.15 -13.69 -1.30
C ALA A 109 19.07 -13.44 0.22
N LEU A 110 17.99 -12.82 0.73
CA LEU A 110 17.82 -12.58 2.16
C LEU A 110 17.42 -13.86 2.92
N PRO A 111 17.85 -14.01 4.20
CA PRO A 111 17.49 -15.15 5.05
C PRO A 111 15.97 -15.40 5.11
N GLU A 112 15.55 -16.65 5.23
CA GLU A 112 14.13 -17.03 5.24
C GLU A 112 13.35 -16.43 6.42
N GLU A 113 14.00 -16.25 7.56
CA GLU A 113 13.44 -15.67 8.78
C GLU A 113 13.19 -14.16 8.68
N THR A 114 13.90 -13.45 7.80
CA THR A 114 13.73 -12.01 7.60
C THR A 114 12.35 -11.70 6.99
N LEU A 115 11.59 -10.80 7.59
CA LEU A 115 10.36 -10.29 6.99
C LEU A 115 10.71 -9.31 5.85
N VAL A 116 10.36 -9.64 4.62
CA VAL A 116 10.63 -8.81 3.44
C VAL A 116 9.34 -8.25 2.86
N LEU A 117 9.30 -6.93 2.72
CA LEU A 117 8.18 -6.20 2.10
C LEU A 117 8.68 -5.55 0.80
N ASP A 118 8.27 -6.12 -0.34
CA ASP A 118 8.70 -5.65 -1.66
C ASP A 118 7.71 -4.63 -2.24
N CYS A 119 8.15 -3.38 -2.39
CA CYS A 119 7.38 -2.30 -3.02
C CYS A 119 7.55 -2.26 -4.55
N ALA A 120 8.42 -3.10 -5.14
CA ALA A 120 8.51 -3.28 -6.58
C ALA A 120 7.38 -4.19 -7.10
N ALA A 121 7.41 -4.55 -8.37
CA ALA A 121 6.36 -5.38 -8.97
C ALA A 121 6.74 -6.86 -9.08
N ASP A 122 7.97 -7.21 -8.75
CA ASP A 122 8.61 -8.48 -9.11
C ASP A 122 7.84 -9.71 -8.59
N PHE A 123 7.17 -9.59 -7.45
CA PHE A 123 6.44 -10.69 -6.80
C PHE A 123 4.93 -10.49 -6.71
N ARG A 124 4.35 -9.50 -7.44
CA ARG A 124 2.92 -9.18 -7.35
C ARG A 124 2.03 -10.11 -8.15
N LEU A 125 2.44 -10.45 -9.37
CA LEU A 125 1.61 -11.23 -10.30
C LEU A 125 1.82 -12.73 -10.09
N ARG A 126 0.72 -13.49 -9.99
CA ARG A 126 0.74 -14.95 -9.90
C ARG A 126 0.91 -15.59 -11.28
N ASN A 127 0.35 -14.94 -12.32
CA ASN A 127 0.38 -15.45 -13.69
C ASN A 127 1.67 -15.02 -14.39
N ALA A 128 2.49 -15.99 -14.80
CA ALA A 128 3.76 -15.75 -15.50
C ALA A 128 3.56 -15.16 -16.89
N ASP A 129 2.45 -15.45 -17.59
CA ASP A 129 2.14 -14.89 -18.90
C ASP A 129 1.81 -13.39 -18.78
N ASP A 130 1.09 -12.99 -17.73
CA ASP A 130 0.85 -11.58 -17.44
C ASP A 130 2.14 -10.86 -17.09
N TRP A 131 3.03 -11.47 -16.31
CA TRP A 131 4.34 -10.90 -16.04
C TRP A 131 5.11 -10.67 -17.34
N THR A 132 5.22 -11.69 -18.18
CA THR A 132 5.93 -11.61 -19.47
C THR A 132 5.34 -10.53 -20.38
N LYS A 133 4.01 -10.43 -20.44
CA LYS A 133 3.29 -9.45 -21.25
C LYS A 133 3.53 -8.00 -20.81
N TYR A 134 3.57 -7.73 -19.51
CA TYR A 134 3.57 -6.36 -18.98
C TYR A 134 4.93 -5.87 -18.51
N TYR A 135 5.83 -6.78 -18.10
CA TYR A 135 7.14 -6.44 -17.55
C TYR A 135 8.28 -7.02 -18.39
N GLY A 136 8.07 -8.16 -19.05
CA GLY A 136 9.11 -8.92 -19.74
C GLY A 136 10.05 -9.66 -18.77
N GLY A 137 10.97 -10.44 -19.30
CA GLY A 137 11.93 -11.20 -18.48
C GLY A 137 11.32 -12.41 -17.78
N GLU A 138 12.10 -12.99 -16.88
CA GLU A 138 11.74 -14.17 -16.11
C GLU A 138 10.78 -13.81 -14.94
N HIS A 139 9.78 -14.64 -14.69
CA HIS A 139 8.86 -14.48 -13.57
C HIS A 139 9.50 -15.05 -12.30
N ALA A 140 9.71 -14.20 -11.30
CA ALA A 140 10.38 -14.57 -10.04
C ALA A 140 9.51 -15.35 -9.04
N GLY A 141 8.28 -15.69 -9.41
CA GLY A 141 7.27 -16.20 -8.49
C GLY A 141 6.35 -15.12 -7.95
N SER A 142 5.52 -15.46 -6.96
CA SER A 142 4.61 -14.49 -6.33
C SER A 142 4.60 -14.65 -4.82
N TRP A 143 4.41 -13.52 -4.14
CA TRP A 143 4.23 -13.46 -2.69
C TRP A 143 2.81 -13.03 -2.32
N PRO A 144 2.34 -13.24 -1.08
CA PRO A 144 1.08 -12.68 -0.60
C PRO A 144 0.96 -11.20 -0.95
N TYR A 145 -0.15 -10.83 -1.57
CA TYR A 145 -0.38 -9.47 -2.05
C TYR A 145 -0.94 -8.58 -0.93
N GLY A 146 -0.29 -7.50 -0.59
CA GLY A 146 -0.47 -6.70 0.64
C GLY A 146 -1.70 -5.78 0.66
N ILE A 147 -2.91 -6.29 0.33
CA ILE A 147 -4.20 -5.63 0.59
C ILE A 147 -4.97 -6.47 1.60
N PRO A 148 -4.87 -6.17 2.91
CA PRO A 148 -5.48 -6.99 3.96
C PRO A 148 -7.02 -6.98 3.95
N GLU A 149 -7.63 -6.04 3.24
CA GLU A 149 -9.07 -5.91 3.09
C GLU A 149 -9.69 -6.95 2.13
N ILE A 150 -8.88 -7.68 1.35
CA ILE A 150 -9.33 -8.84 0.57
C ILE A 150 -9.58 -10.01 1.55
N PRO A 151 -10.71 -10.73 1.47
CA PRO A 151 -11.03 -11.84 2.38
C PRO A 151 -9.91 -12.89 2.48
N GLY A 152 -9.54 -13.28 3.72
CA GLY A 152 -8.47 -14.24 4.02
C GLY A 152 -7.04 -13.69 3.85
N ARG A 153 -6.89 -12.50 3.30
CA ARG A 153 -5.57 -11.93 3.02
C ARG A 153 -4.84 -11.44 4.28
N ARG A 154 -5.57 -10.96 5.28
CA ARG A 154 -4.97 -10.52 6.54
C ARG A 154 -4.28 -11.68 7.26
N GLU A 155 -4.89 -12.86 7.28
CA GLU A 155 -4.33 -14.08 7.85
C GLU A 155 -3.11 -14.58 7.05
N GLU A 156 -3.19 -14.50 5.72
CA GLU A 156 -2.07 -14.85 4.84
C GLU A 156 -0.86 -13.93 5.05
N ILE A 157 -1.09 -12.61 5.18
CA ILE A 157 -0.05 -11.62 5.51
C ILE A 157 0.54 -11.90 6.89
N ALA A 158 -0.28 -12.19 7.90
CA ALA A 158 0.17 -12.46 9.26
C ALA A 158 1.11 -13.69 9.34
N ALA A 159 0.86 -14.70 8.50
CA ALA A 159 1.67 -15.93 8.44
C ALA A 159 2.92 -15.80 7.55
N ALA A 160 3.04 -14.73 6.75
CA ALA A 160 4.07 -14.62 5.72
C ALA A 160 5.36 -13.96 6.22
N LYS A 161 6.50 -14.40 5.66
CA LYS A 161 7.81 -13.72 5.75
C LYS A 161 8.18 -12.96 4.46
N ARG A 162 7.38 -13.08 3.43
CA ARG A 162 7.57 -12.46 2.13
C ARG A 162 6.25 -11.87 1.67
N ILE A 163 6.20 -10.55 1.45
CA ILE A 163 4.95 -9.83 1.13
C ILE A 163 5.19 -8.90 -0.05
N ALA A 164 4.36 -9.01 -1.08
CA ALA A 164 4.34 -8.10 -2.22
C ALA A 164 3.44 -6.90 -1.91
N VAL A 165 4.03 -5.74 -1.71
CA VAL A 165 3.30 -4.49 -1.48
C VAL A 165 2.58 -4.07 -2.76
N PRO A 166 1.29 -3.72 -2.71
CA PRO A 166 0.47 -3.44 -3.90
C PRO A 166 0.95 -2.24 -4.71
N GLY A 167 0.58 -2.20 -6.00
CA GLY A 167 0.65 -0.99 -6.79
C GLY A 167 -0.38 0.04 -6.33
N CYS A 168 -0.05 1.33 -6.42
CA CYS A 168 -0.94 2.40 -5.92
C CYS A 168 -2.30 2.46 -6.64
N PHE A 169 -2.34 2.30 -7.96
CA PHE A 169 -3.60 2.24 -8.71
C PHE A 169 -4.43 0.99 -8.37
N PRO A 170 -3.85 -0.23 -8.34
CA PRO A 170 -4.57 -1.42 -7.91
C PRO A 170 -5.18 -1.28 -6.53
N THR A 171 -4.48 -0.65 -5.57
CA THR A 171 -5.03 -0.40 -4.23
C THR A 171 -6.34 0.38 -4.28
N GLY A 172 -6.33 1.56 -4.91
CA GLY A 172 -7.54 2.39 -5.00
C GLY A 172 -8.66 1.73 -5.79
N ALA A 173 -8.34 1.10 -6.93
CA ALA A 173 -9.33 0.45 -7.79
C ALA A 173 -9.93 -0.81 -7.12
N THR A 174 -9.10 -1.64 -6.51
CA THR A 174 -9.57 -2.83 -5.78
C THR A 174 -10.48 -2.40 -4.63
N LEU A 175 -10.05 -1.49 -3.77
CA LEU A 175 -10.85 -1.03 -2.63
C LEU A 175 -12.15 -0.32 -3.05
N ALA A 176 -12.21 0.30 -4.22
CA ALA A 176 -13.47 0.85 -4.73
C ALA A 176 -14.44 -0.24 -5.20
N ALA A 177 -13.94 -1.28 -5.88
CA ALA A 177 -14.77 -2.28 -6.56
C ALA A 177 -15.07 -3.54 -5.73
N LEU A 178 -14.24 -3.82 -4.72
CA LEU A 178 -14.20 -5.11 -4.02
C LEU A 178 -15.56 -5.56 -3.47
N PRO A 179 -16.33 -4.73 -2.72
CA PRO A 179 -17.63 -5.16 -2.22
C PRO A 179 -18.64 -5.41 -3.35
N ALA A 180 -18.63 -4.59 -4.41
CA ALA A 180 -19.55 -4.74 -5.53
C ALA A 180 -19.32 -6.03 -6.31
N VAL A 181 -18.06 -6.45 -6.47
CA VAL A 181 -17.72 -7.70 -7.16
C VAL A 181 -17.96 -8.90 -6.25
N ALA A 182 -17.55 -8.83 -4.98
CA ALA A 182 -17.69 -9.92 -4.01
C ALA A 182 -19.15 -10.31 -3.73
N HIS A 183 -20.05 -9.34 -3.77
CA HIS A 183 -21.49 -9.55 -3.53
C HIS A 183 -22.33 -9.53 -4.81
N GLU A 184 -21.68 -9.64 -5.98
CA GLU A 184 -22.35 -9.71 -7.29
C GLU A 184 -23.32 -8.54 -7.57
N LEU A 185 -23.05 -7.35 -7.03
CA LEU A 185 -23.88 -6.17 -7.31
C LEU A 185 -23.75 -5.69 -8.76
N VAL A 186 -22.69 -6.15 -9.43
CA VAL A 186 -22.37 -5.76 -10.81
C VAL A 186 -21.95 -6.94 -11.67
N GLU A 187 -22.10 -6.81 -12.96
CA GLU A 187 -21.33 -7.63 -13.90
C GLU A 187 -19.87 -7.17 -13.88
N PRO A 188 -18.87 -8.08 -13.70
CA PRO A 188 -17.48 -7.68 -13.45
C PRO A 188 -16.74 -7.25 -14.73
N ARG A 189 -17.37 -6.36 -15.49
CA ARG A 189 -16.81 -5.62 -16.63
C ARG A 189 -16.62 -4.17 -16.23
N LEU A 190 -15.47 -3.88 -15.63
CA LEU A 190 -15.23 -2.61 -14.98
C LEU A 190 -14.48 -1.63 -15.89
N ASN A 191 -14.99 -0.40 -15.95
CA ASN A 191 -14.24 0.74 -16.47
C ASN A 191 -13.62 1.48 -15.27
N VAL A 192 -12.30 1.58 -15.26
CA VAL A 192 -11.54 2.21 -14.17
C VAL A 192 -10.79 3.42 -14.73
N VAL A 193 -11.09 4.59 -14.18
CA VAL A 193 -10.35 5.82 -14.46
C VAL A 193 -9.68 6.26 -13.16
N SER A 194 -8.35 6.41 -13.17
CA SER A 194 -7.62 6.89 -12.00
C SER A 194 -6.78 8.12 -12.34
N ILE A 195 -7.03 9.21 -11.62
CA ILE A 195 -6.30 10.47 -11.74
C ILE A 195 -5.25 10.52 -10.64
N THR A 196 -3.96 10.64 -10.99
CA THR A 196 -2.85 10.54 -10.03
C THR A 196 -1.92 11.74 -10.08
N GLY A 197 -1.31 12.02 -8.93
CA GLY A 197 -0.20 12.96 -8.82
C GLY A 197 1.12 12.41 -9.39
N VAL A 198 2.04 13.32 -9.71
CA VAL A 198 3.30 13.03 -10.42
C VAL A 198 4.28 12.17 -9.62
N SER A 199 4.20 12.13 -8.29
CA SER A 199 5.12 11.34 -7.45
C SER A 199 5.00 9.83 -7.67
N GLY A 200 3.89 9.34 -8.24
CA GLY A 200 3.70 7.94 -8.60
C GLY A 200 4.70 7.41 -9.65
N ALA A 201 5.31 8.30 -10.43
CA ALA A 201 6.34 7.97 -11.41
C ALA A 201 7.74 7.77 -10.79
N GLY A 202 7.90 8.01 -9.50
CA GLY A 202 9.19 7.95 -8.81
C GLY A 202 10.02 9.24 -8.93
N LYS A 203 11.21 9.22 -8.31
CA LYS A 203 12.09 10.40 -8.18
C LYS A 203 13.06 10.57 -9.37
N LYS A 204 13.16 9.59 -10.26
CA LYS A 204 14.06 9.66 -11.42
C LYS A 204 13.62 10.77 -12.36
N ALA A 205 14.56 11.64 -12.73
CA ALA A 205 14.30 12.73 -13.69
C ALA A 205 13.81 12.18 -15.03
N ASN A 206 12.73 12.78 -15.55
CA ASN A 206 12.12 12.45 -16.82
C ASN A 206 11.60 13.74 -17.47
N VAL A 207 11.85 13.94 -18.77
CA VAL A 207 11.39 15.10 -19.52
C VAL A 207 9.87 15.26 -19.46
N ASP A 208 9.12 14.16 -19.62
CA ASP A 208 7.65 14.14 -19.56
C ASP A 208 7.07 14.55 -18.19
N LEU A 209 7.91 14.64 -17.17
CA LEU A 209 7.53 15.00 -15.79
C LEU A 209 8.09 16.35 -15.35
N LEU A 210 8.68 17.11 -16.26
CA LEU A 210 9.09 18.50 -15.97
C LEU A 210 7.88 19.36 -15.62
N GLY A 211 8.07 20.32 -14.74
CA GLY A 211 6.99 21.22 -14.33
C GLY A 211 6.28 21.92 -15.50
N ALA A 212 7.04 22.31 -16.54
CA ALA A 212 6.48 22.91 -17.76
C ALA A 212 5.57 21.95 -18.56
N GLU A 213 5.78 20.62 -18.44
CA GLU A 213 5.00 19.61 -19.14
C GLU A 213 3.78 19.15 -18.32
N THR A 214 3.85 19.27 -16.99
CA THR A 214 2.81 18.73 -16.10
C THR A 214 1.89 19.79 -15.51
N MET A 215 2.41 21.00 -15.22
CA MET A 215 1.59 22.09 -14.63
C MET A 215 0.54 22.59 -15.64
N GLY A 216 -0.72 22.64 -15.20
CA GLY A 216 -1.83 23.10 -16.04
C GLY A 216 -2.32 22.07 -17.07
N SER A 217 -1.89 20.82 -17.02
CA SER A 217 -2.25 19.77 -17.98
C SER A 217 -2.70 18.48 -17.32
N LEU A 218 -3.63 17.79 -17.94
CA LEU A 218 -4.01 16.40 -17.66
C LEU A 218 -3.62 15.52 -18.83
N LYS A 219 -2.99 14.37 -18.56
CA LYS A 219 -2.51 13.47 -19.62
C LYS A 219 -2.88 12.01 -19.31
N ALA A 220 -3.71 11.40 -20.15
CA ALA A 220 -3.89 9.95 -20.12
C ALA A 220 -2.65 9.25 -20.71
N TYR A 221 -2.26 8.11 -20.13
CA TYR A 221 -1.08 7.37 -20.58
C TYR A 221 -1.29 5.85 -20.44
N ASN A 222 -0.56 5.05 -21.20
CA ASN A 222 -0.63 3.59 -21.18
C ASN A 222 -2.07 3.02 -21.17
N THR A 223 -2.97 3.65 -21.93
CA THR A 223 -4.38 3.26 -22.07
C THR A 223 -4.54 1.97 -22.89
N ALA A 224 -5.78 1.50 -23.01
CA ALA A 224 -6.15 0.34 -23.84
C ALA A 224 -5.39 -0.93 -23.44
N GLY A 225 -5.37 -1.26 -22.15
CA GLY A 225 -4.77 -2.48 -21.62
C GLY A 225 -3.24 -2.50 -21.58
N LYS A 226 -2.57 -1.35 -21.79
CA LYS A 226 -1.09 -1.29 -21.80
C LYS A 226 -0.48 -1.04 -20.42
N HIS A 227 -1.26 -0.56 -19.46
CA HIS A 227 -0.73 -0.24 -18.13
C HIS A 227 -0.52 -1.51 -17.31
N ARG A 228 0.70 -1.66 -16.79
CA ARG A 228 1.16 -2.84 -16.03
C ARG A 228 0.42 -3.11 -14.72
N HIS A 229 -0.37 -2.17 -14.18
CA HIS A 229 -1.23 -2.39 -13.03
C HIS A 229 -2.60 -3.02 -13.38
N THR A 230 -2.95 -3.14 -14.67
CA THR A 230 -4.22 -3.76 -15.09
C THR A 230 -4.34 -5.22 -14.62
N PRO A 231 -3.33 -6.10 -14.80
CA PRO A 231 -3.44 -7.48 -14.34
C PRO A 231 -3.53 -7.63 -12.82
N GLU A 232 -2.94 -6.69 -12.04
CA GLU A 232 -3.08 -6.70 -10.58
C GLU A 232 -4.54 -6.47 -10.15
N MET A 233 -5.27 -5.54 -10.80
CA MET A 233 -6.69 -5.29 -10.54
C MET A 233 -7.55 -6.50 -10.89
N VAL A 234 -7.29 -7.12 -12.05
CA VAL A 234 -7.99 -8.34 -12.48
C VAL A 234 -7.73 -9.47 -11.48
N GLN A 235 -6.47 -9.71 -11.13
CA GLN A 235 -6.07 -10.74 -10.17
C GLN A 235 -6.81 -10.58 -8.83
N ASN A 236 -6.77 -9.37 -8.24
CA ASN A 236 -7.37 -9.11 -6.94
C ASN A 236 -8.89 -9.32 -6.94
N LEU A 237 -9.58 -8.84 -7.96
CA LEU A 237 -11.03 -8.95 -8.05
C LEU A 237 -11.50 -10.35 -8.45
N SER A 238 -10.67 -11.11 -9.16
CA SER A 238 -10.97 -12.52 -9.49
C SER A 238 -10.87 -13.45 -8.28
N GLU A 239 -10.31 -13.02 -7.16
CA GLU A 239 -10.28 -13.82 -5.93
C GLU A 239 -11.63 -13.87 -5.20
N VAL A 240 -12.53 -12.94 -5.50
CA VAL A 240 -13.79 -12.78 -4.77
C VAL A 240 -15.03 -13.09 -5.63
N THR A 241 -14.86 -13.62 -6.83
CA THR A 241 -15.96 -14.03 -7.71
C THR A 241 -15.51 -15.17 -8.64
N GLU A 242 -16.45 -16.05 -9.00
CA GLU A 242 -16.24 -17.09 -10.01
C GLU A 242 -16.43 -16.57 -11.45
N LYS A 243 -16.90 -15.33 -11.61
CA LYS A 243 -17.13 -14.71 -12.92
C LYS A 243 -15.81 -14.21 -13.53
N ASP A 244 -15.76 -14.17 -14.87
CA ASP A 244 -14.60 -13.65 -15.61
C ASP A 244 -14.49 -12.11 -15.48
N VAL A 245 -13.53 -11.65 -14.68
CA VAL A 245 -13.29 -10.22 -14.44
C VAL A 245 -12.58 -9.56 -15.60
N LYS A 246 -13.14 -8.48 -16.11
CA LYS A 246 -12.52 -7.64 -17.16
C LYS A 246 -12.36 -6.22 -16.67
N VAL A 247 -11.16 -5.65 -16.84
CA VAL A 247 -10.85 -4.28 -16.45
C VAL A 247 -10.37 -3.49 -17.65
N SER A 248 -11.09 -2.41 -17.98
CA SER A 248 -10.62 -1.36 -18.90
C SER A 248 -10.06 -0.21 -18.06
N PHE A 249 -8.72 -0.05 -18.06
CA PHE A 249 -8.04 0.91 -17.19
C PHE A 249 -7.51 2.12 -17.97
N THR A 250 -7.83 3.32 -17.48
CA THR A 250 -7.36 4.60 -18.01
C THR A 250 -6.69 5.42 -16.89
N PRO A 251 -5.36 5.35 -16.75
CA PRO A 251 -4.65 6.23 -15.83
C PRO A 251 -4.49 7.63 -16.43
N VAL A 252 -4.63 8.65 -15.58
CA VAL A 252 -4.49 10.06 -15.95
C VAL A 252 -3.50 10.72 -14.98
N LEU A 253 -2.46 11.33 -15.53
CA LEU A 253 -1.52 12.15 -14.77
C LEU A 253 -2.11 13.55 -14.58
N ALA A 254 -2.09 14.06 -13.35
CA ALA A 254 -2.57 15.38 -12.99
C ALA A 254 -1.45 16.23 -12.36
N PRO A 255 -1.54 17.57 -12.41
CA PRO A 255 -0.55 18.48 -11.82
C PRO A 255 -0.67 18.53 -10.28
N LEU A 256 -0.67 17.38 -9.63
CA LEU A 256 -0.71 17.17 -8.19
C LEU A 256 0.58 16.52 -7.74
N PRO A 257 1.13 16.87 -6.58
CA PRO A 257 2.30 16.16 -6.04
C PRO A 257 1.95 14.75 -5.59
N ARG A 258 0.80 14.55 -4.94
CA ARG A 258 0.34 13.29 -4.33
C ARG A 258 -1.17 13.13 -4.48
N GLY A 259 -1.64 11.90 -4.29
CA GLY A 259 -3.05 11.51 -4.30
C GLY A 259 -3.46 10.78 -5.56
N ILE A 260 -4.41 9.86 -5.40
CA ILE A 260 -5.12 9.16 -6.47
C ILE A 260 -6.61 9.27 -6.21
N LEU A 261 -7.34 9.75 -7.21
CA LEU A 261 -8.80 9.64 -7.27
C LEU A 261 -9.14 8.58 -8.32
N THR A 262 -9.83 7.54 -7.92
CA THR A 262 -10.25 6.46 -8.81
C THR A 262 -11.76 6.40 -8.89
N THR A 263 -12.30 6.36 -10.11
CA THR A 263 -13.71 6.06 -10.38
C THR A 263 -13.80 4.73 -11.10
N VAL A 264 -14.59 3.82 -10.55
CA VAL A 264 -14.93 2.52 -11.15
C VAL A 264 -16.40 2.57 -11.55
N THR A 265 -16.71 2.20 -12.78
CA THR A 265 -18.09 2.00 -13.25
C THR A 265 -18.26 0.59 -13.78
N ALA A 266 -19.40 -0.03 -13.47
CA ALA A 266 -19.74 -1.36 -13.95
C ALA A 266 -21.26 -1.50 -14.12
N PRO A 267 -21.74 -2.32 -15.09
CA PRO A 267 -23.17 -2.61 -15.24
C PRO A 267 -23.74 -3.19 -13.96
N LEU A 268 -24.84 -2.60 -13.49
CA LEU A 268 -25.54 -2.99 -12.28
C LEU A 268 -26.28 -4.33 -12.50
N THR A 269 -26.29 -5.18 -11.50
CA THR A 269 -27.17 -6.34 -11.48
C THR A 269 -28.62 -5.87 -11.31
N GLU A 270 -29.57 -6.52 -12.00
CA GLU A 270 -30.97 -6.11 -12.06
C GLU A 270 -31.60 -5.99 -10.66
N GLY A 271 -32.34 -4.90 -10.44
CA GLY A 271 -33.13 -4.65 -9.23
C GLY A 271 -32.36 -4.03 -8.05
N MET A 272 -31.05 -3.79 -8.16
CA MET A 272 -30.24 -3.21 -7.08
C MET A 272 -30.49 -1.71 -6.93
N THR A 273 -30.75 -1.28 -5.70
CA THR A 273 -30.88 0.15 -5.34
C THR A 273 -29.57 0.69 -4.75
N GLU A 274 -29.43 2.02 -4.73
CA GLU A 274 -28.26 2.67 -4.10
C GLU A 274 -28.17 2.36 -2.61
N ASP A 275 -29.29 2.38 -1.88
CA ASP A 275 -29.28 2.13 -0.43
C ASP A 275 -28.89 0.68 -0.12
N GLU A 276 -29.27 -0.30 -0.91
CA GLU A 276 -28.81 -1.68 -0.80
C GLU A 276 -27.32 -1.80 -1.12
N ALA A 277 -26.84 -1.22 -2.20
CA ALA A 277 -25.41 -1.20 -2.52
C ALA A 277 -24.58 -0.58 -1.38
N ARG A 278 -25.03 0.55 -0.82
CA ARG A 278 -24.39 1.20 0.32
C ARG A 278 -24.38 0.33 1.57
N GLY A 279 -25.48 -0.41 1.81
CA GLY A 279 -25.57 -1.37 2.91
C GLY A 279 -24.49 -2.45 2.82
N VAL A 280 -24.30 -3.03 1.62
CA VAL A 280 -23.25 -4.01 1.36
C VAL A 280 -21.86 -3.43 1.61
N TYR A 281 -21.57 -2.22 1.10
CA TYR A 281 -20.27 -1.56 1.35
C TYR A 281 -20.03 -1.28 2.83
N ALA A 282 -21.05 -0.85 3.56
CA ALA A 282 -20.95 -0.57 5.00
C ALA A 282 -20.67 -1.84 5.79
N GLU A 283 -21.33 -2.95 5.46
CA GLU A 283 -21.11 -4.24 6.11
C GLU A 283 -19.72 -4.82 5.76
N TYR A 284 -19.35 -4.78 4.49
CA TYR A 284 -18.07 -5.32 4.01
C TYR A 284 -16.87 -4.65 4.67
N TYR A 285 -16.91 -3.32 4.80
CA TYR A 285 -15.84 -2.54 5.38
C TYR A 285 -16.01 -2.28 6.89
N ALA A 286 -16.97 -2.92 7.54
CA ALA A 286 -17.15 -2.81 8.98
C ALA A 286 -15.90 -3.32 9.72
N GLY A 287 -15.29 -2.43 10.52
CA GLY A 287 -14.08 -2.76 11.28
C GLY A 287 -12.76 -2.58 10.53
N GLU A 288 -12.78 -2.26 9.23
CA GLU A 288 -11.54 -1.97 8.49
C GLU A 288 -10.96 -0.60 8.92
N PRO A 289 -9.76 -0.57 9.54
CA PRO A 289 -9.27 0.62 10.23
C PRO A 289 -8.93 1.78 9.29
N PHE A 290 -8.69 1.48 8.01
CA PHE A 290 -8.24 2.46 7.02
C PHE A 290 -9.23 2.69 5.88
N ILE A 291 -10.43 2.13 5.97
CA ILE A 291 -11.49 2.39 4.99
C ILE A 291 -12.54 3.32 5.62
N HIS A 292 -12.90 4.36 4.91
CA HIS A 292 -13.97 5.27 5.30
C HIS A 292 -15.01 5.38 4.19
N LEU A 293 -16.13 4.68 4.36
CA LEU A 293 -17.30 4.88 3.51
C LEU A 293 -17.93 6.23 3.85
N LEU A 294 -17.85 7.17 2.92
CA LEU A 294 -18.33 8.54 3.12
C LEU A 294 -19.86 8.59 3.21
N PRO A 295 -20.43 9.58 3.89
CA PRO A 295 -21.87 9.81 3.89
C PRO A 295 -22.44 9.94 2.47
N LYS A 296 -23.70 9.55 2.29
CA LYS A 296 -24.40 9.66 0.99
C LYS A 296 -24.29 11.07 0.41
N GLY A 297 -23.89 11.16 -0.86
CA GLY A 297 -23.71 12.42 -1.58
C GLY A 297 -22.40 13.17 -1.30
N VAL A 298 -21.53 12.65 -0.41
CA VAL A 298 -20.20 13.22 -0.16
C VAL A 298 -19.16 12.48 -1.00
N GLN A 299 -18.45 13.20 -1.87
CA GLN A 299 -17.46 12.61 -2.78
C GLN A 299 -16.05 12.53 -2.16
N PRO A 300 -15.29 11.44 -2.43
CA PRO A 300 -13.89 11.36 -2.07
C PRO A 300 -13.06 12.47 -2.75
N GLN A 301 -12.10 13.02 -1.99
CA GLN A 301 -11.17 14.05 -2.48
C GLN A 301 -9.75 13.68 -2.07
N THR A 302 -8.78 13.85 -2.97
CA THR A 302 -7.38 13.53 -2.71
C THR A 302 -6.81 14.30 -1.52
N GLN A 303 -7.17 15.57 -1.36
CA GLN A 303 -6.70 16.41 -0.24
C GLN A 303 -7.09 15.84 1.13
N ASN A 304 -8.22 15.13 1.23
CA ASN A 304 -8.72 14.59 2.49
C ASN A 304 -8.01 13.30 2.93
N VAL A 305 -7.07 12.81 2.13
CA VAL A 305 -6.31 11.56 2.41
C VAL A 305 -4.79 11.74 2.31
N VAL A 306 -4.30 12.88 1.80
CA VAL A 306 -2.85 13.13 1.65
C VAL A 306 -2.12 12.98 2.98
N GLY A 307 -1.04 12.17 2.98
CA GLY A 307 -0.21 11.87 4.15
C GLY A 307 -0.81 10.86 5.12
N SER A 308 -2.06 10.40 4.89
CA SER A 308 -2.73 9.39 5.71
C SER A 308 -2.76 8.02 5.03
N ASN A 309 -3.00 6.96 5.83
CA ASN A 309 -3.23 5.61 5.32
C ASN A 309 -4.71 5.33 5.01
N MET A 310 -5.55 6.38 4.99
CA MET A 310 -6.98 6.25 4.72
C MET A 310 -7.26 6.04 3.23
N CYS A 311 -8.26 5.22 2.97
CA CYS A 311 -8.98 5.15 1.71
C CYS A 311 -10.41 5.65 1.96
N HIS A 312 -10.78 6.77 1.36
CA HIS A 312 -12.17 7.24 1.34
C HIS A 312 -12.89 6.59 0.16
N VAL A 313 -14.05 6.03 0.41
CA VAL A 313 -14.87 5.32 -0.59
C VAL A 313 -16.26 5.93 -0.64
N GLN A 314 -16.82 6.04 -1.82
CA GLN A 314 -18.23 6.35 -2.08
C GLN A 314 -18.77 5.34 -3.09
N VAL A 315 -20.03 4.93 -2.92
CA VAL A 315 -20.77 4.11 -3.88
C VAL A 315 -22.12 4.76 -4.17
N GLU A 316 -22.46 4.81 -5.43
CA GLU A 316 -23.67 5.40 -5.98
C GLU A 316 -24.22 4.53 -7.11
N VAL A 317 -25.51 4.66 -7.40
CA VAL A 317 -26.17 3.94 -8.47
C VAL A 317 -26.87 4.93 -9.42
N ASP A 318 -26.44 4.91 -10.68
CA ASP A 318 -27.14 5.58 -11.78
C ASP A 318 -28.20 4.61 -12.33
N GLN A 319 -29.43 4.75 -11.85
CA GLN A 319 -30.56 3.88 -12.23
C GLN A 319 -30.91 4.03 -13.71
N ASP A 320 -30.82 5.25 -14.25
CA ASP A 320 -31.19 5.52 -15.66
C ASP A 320 -30.16 4.88 -16.62
N ALA A 321 -28.89 4.89 -16.24
CA ALA A 321 -27.83 4.24 -17.02
C ALA A 321 -27.67 2.74 -16.69
N GLY A 322 -28.26 2.24 -15.59
CA GLY A 322 -28.07 0.88 -15.11
C GLY A 322 -26.62 0.60 -14.67
N MET A 323 -25.98 1.58 -14.02
CA MET A 323 -24.56 1.52 -13.65
C MET A 323 -24.36 1.75 -12.17
N LEU A 324 -23.46 0.97 -11.57
CA LEU A 324 -22.87 1.28 -10.27
C LEU A 324 -21.60 2.11 -10.47
N LEU A 325 -21.48 3.16 -9.68
CA LEU A 325 -20.29 4.00 -9.59
C LEU A 325 -19.66 3.83 -8.20
N ALA A 326 -18.41 3.40 -8.15
CA ALA A 326 -17.63 3.39 -6.91
C ALA A 326 -16.42 4.31 -7.08
N THR A 327 -16.30 5.28 -6.17
CA THR A 327 -15.19 6.23 -6.20
C THR A 327 -14.33 6.06 -4.95
N SER A 328 -13.00 6.03 -5.12
CA SER A 328 -12.06 6.03 -4.00
C SER A 328 -11.03 7.14 -4.11
N ALA A 329 -10.57 7.63 -2.96
CA ALA A 329 -9.39 8.50 -2.86
C ALA A 329 -8.39 7.91 -1.88
N ILE A 330 -7.11 7.85 -2.28
CA ILE A 330 -5.98 7.44 -1.46
C ILE A 330 -4.79 8.36 -1.65
N ASP A 331 -3.87 8.37 -0.71
CA ASP A 331 -2.51 8.88 -0.96
C ASP A 331 -1.67 7.79 -1.63
N ASN A 332 -1.13 8.06 -2.81
CA ASN A 332 -0.38 7.10 -3.62
C ASN A 332 0.94 6.65 -2.97
N LEU A 333 1.54 7.46 -2.11
CA LEU A 333 2.77 7.12 -1.39
C LEU A 333 2.49 6.48 -0.02
N THR A 334 1.37 6.81 0.64
CA THR A 334 0.99 6.21 1.93
C THR A 334 0.16 4.94 1.68
N LYS A 335 -1.17 4.99 1.65
CA LYS A 335 -2.02 3.79 1.43
C LYS A 335 -1.68 3.05 0.14
N GLY A 336 -1.24 3.79 -0.89
CA GLY A 336 -0.86 3.22 -2.19
C GLY A 336 0.52 2.55 -2.22
N THR A 337 1.38 2.68 -1.21
CA THR A 337 2.76 2.12 -1.21
C THR A 337 3.32 1.96 0.19
N GLY A 338 3.95 3.00 0.76
CA GLY A 338 4.71 2.94 2.02
C GLY A 338 3.82 2.65 3.23
N GLY A 339 2.62 3.20 3.26
CA GLY A 339 1.65 2.93 4.32
C GLY A 339 1.11 1.49 4.26
N ALA A 340 0.82 0.97 3.06
CA ALA A 340 0.48 -0.44 2.88
C ALA A 340 1.63 -1.35 3.34
N ALA A 341 2.88 -1.00 3.04
CA ALA A 341 4.05 -1.74 3.48
C ALA A 341 4.15 -1.79 5.01
N VAL A 342 4.02 -0.64 5.70
CA VAL A 342 4.05 -0.58 7.17
C VAL A 342 2.84 -1.28 7.78
N GLN A 343 1.64 -1.19 7.18
CA GLN A 343 0.46 -1.93 7.60
C GLN A 343 0.70 -3.45 7.55
N CYS A 344 1.26 -3.94 6.45
CA CYS A 344 1.61 -5.36 6.31
C CYS A 344 2.70 -5.79 7.32
N MET A 345 3.71 -4.96 7.57
CA MET A 345 4.71 -5.22 8.62
C MET A 345 4.03 -5.38 9.99
N ASN A 346 3.15 -4.47 10.35
CA ASN A 346 2.44 -4.50 11.62
C ASN A 346 1.58 -5.76 11.78
N ILE A 347 0.87 -6.17 10.72
CA ILE A 347 0.08 -7.40 10.70
C ILE A 347 0.99 -8.63 10.87
N ALA A 348 2.10 -8.70 10.13
CA ALA A 348 3.04 -9.82 10.19
C ALA A 348 3.78 -9.93 11.54
N LEU A 349 3.87 -8.84 12.29
CA LEU A 349 4.51 -8.78 13.62
C LEU A 349 3.49 -8.69 14.76
N ALA A 350 2.23 -9.00 14.53
CA ALA A 350 1.16 -8.90 15.54
C ALA A 350 1.44 -9.76 16.78
N GLU A 351 2.03 -10.94 16.63
CA GLU A 351 2.44 -11.82 17.75
C GLU A 351 3.53 -11.19 18.64
N MET A 352 4.31 -10.25 18.09
CA MET A 352 5.28 -9.44 18.83
C MET A 352 4.64 -8.19 19.46
N GLY A 353 3.30 -8.05 19.39
CA GLY A 353 2.53 -6.97 19.98
C GLY A 353 2.50 -5.69 19.13
N PHE A 354 2.73 -5.77 17.82
CA PHE A 354 2.45 -4.67 16.89
C PHE A 354 0.95 -4.59 16.63
N ASN A 355 0.38 -3.37 16.60
CA ASN A 355 -0.98 -3.17 16.16
C ASN A 355 -0.99 -2.71 14.71
N GLU A 356 -1.95 -3.19 13.91
CA GLU A 356 -2.07 -2.89 12.49
C GLU A 356 -1.99 -1.38 12.18
N THR A 357 -2.48 -0.54 13.08
CA THR A 357 -2.55 0.92 12.91
C THR A 357 -1.33 1.69 13.40
N ASP A 358 -0.36 1.03 14.03
CA ASP A 358 0.81 1.68 14.62
C ASP A 358 1.62 2.46 13.56
N GLY A 359 1.94 3.73 13.86
CA GLY A 359 2.71 4.60 12.98
C GLY A 359 1.97 5.07 11.70
N LEU A 360 0.71 4.70 11.53
CA LEU A 360 -0.08 4.99 10.33
C LEU A 360 -1.11 6.10 10.58
N PRO A 361 -0.92 7.31 10.00
CA PRO A 361 -1.84 8.42 10.18
C PRO A 361 -3.25 8.11 9.62
N ARG A 362 -4.28 8.43 10.40
CA ARG A 362 -5.70 8.33 10.02
C ARG A 362 -6.33 9.68 9.67
N ALA A 363 -5.53 10.74 9.67
CA ALA A 363 -5.95 12.08 9.29
C ALA A 363 -5.01 12.63 8.22
N ALA A 364 -5.56 13.35 7.27
CA ALA A 364 -4.78 14.03 6.24
C ALA A 364 -3.96 15.19 6.83
N VAL A 365 -2.87 15.52 6.14
CA VAL A 365 -2.02 16.69 6.45
C VAL A 365 -2.39 17.91 5.62
N ALA A 366 -3.37 17.80 4.75
CA ALA A 366 -3.85 18.90 3.92
C ALA A 366 -4.59 19.94 4.76
N PRO A 367 -4.57 21.23 4.35
CA PRO A 367 -5.35 22.28 4.99
C PRO A 367 -6.84 22.10 4.81
#